data_8725edbeee5673fe522f8fbbd93d9d33
#
_entry.id   8725edbeee5673fe522f8fbbd93d9d33
#
_cell.length_a   1.000
_cell.length_b   1.000
_cell.length_c   1.000
_cell.angle_alpha   90.00
_cell.angle_beta   90.00
_cell.angle_gamma   90.00
#
_symmetry.space_group_name_H-M   'P 1'
#
loop_
_entity.id
_entity.type
_entity.pdbx_description
1 polymer ?
#
loop_
_entity_poly.entity_id
_entity_poly.type
_entity_poly.pdbx_seq_one_letter_code
_entity_poly.pdbx_strand_id
1 'polypeptide(L)'
;MPYVTLGQAIADFARARGLERRLREGDLFRLWPEIVGPRIARRAKLVRLRRGRLVIECSDAVWRTELQFLKPELLEKIQRIVGEGVVKEIFLK
;
A
#
# COMPACT_ATOMS: atom_id res chain seq x y z
N MET A 1 31.21 8.71 -24.90
CA MET A 1 30.19 8.56 -23.91
C MET A 1 29.04 9.50 -24.17
N PRO A 2 27.83 9.00 -24.25
CA PRO A 2 26.69 9.87 -24.49
C PRO A 2 26.44 10.79 -23.30
N TYR A 3 26.15 12.02 -23.59
CA TYR A 3 25.78 12.99 -22.56
C TYR A 3 24.28 12.86 -22.30
N VAL A 4 23.94 12.78 -21.05
CA VAL A 4 22.56 12.78 -20.61
C VAL A 4 22.15 14.22 -20.31
N THR A 5 21.11 14.71 -20.96
CA THR A 5 20.60 16.05 -20.70
C THR A 5 19.98 16.08 -19.30
N LEU A 6 19.92 17.28 -18.73
CA LEU A 6 19.26 17.47 -17.43
C LEU A 6 17.81 17.00 -17.48
N GLY A 7 17.09 17.35 -18.56
CA GLY A 7 15.70 16.92 -18.74
C GLY A 7 15.55 15.41 -18.79
N GLN A 8 16.47 14.72 -19.46
CA GLN A 8 16.44 13.27 -19.54
C GLN A 8 16.76 12.64 -18.18
N ALA A 9 17.72 13.19 -17.46
CA ALA A 9 18.05 12.70 -16.11
C ALA A 9 16.87 12.83 -15.16
N ILE A 10 16.13 13.95 -15.23
CA ILE A 10 14.92 14.16 -14.43
C ILE A 10 13.83 13.16 -14.81
N ALA A 11 13.63 12.93 -16.12
CA ALA A 11 12.63 11.98 -16.60
C ALA A 11 12.97 10.54 -16.15
N ASP A 12 14.23 10.16 -16.24
CA ASP A 12 14.69 8.83 -15.81
C ASP A 12 14.52 8.65 -14.30
N PHE A 13 14.82 9.68 -13.52
CA PHE A 13 14.65 9.66 -12.07
C PHE A 13 13.17 9.51 -11.70
N ALA A 14 12.28 10.27 -12.34
CA ALA A 14 10.85 10.19 -12.10
C ALA A 14 10.30 8.81 -12.45
N ARG A 15 10.78 8.24 -13.57
CA ARG A 15 10.37 6.90 -14.03
C ARG A 15 10.82 5.83 -13.03
N ALA A 16 12.06 5.93 -12.55
CA ALA A 16 12.61 5.00 -11.57
C ALA A 16 11.80 5.04 -10.26
N ARG A 17 11.41 6.23 -9.82
CA ARG A 17 10.58 6.38 -8.61
C ARG A 17 9.19 5.81 -8.80
N GLY A 18 8.59 5.98 -9.98
CA GLY A 18 7.30 5.41 -10.30
C GLY A 18 7.33 3.87 -10.30
N LEU A 19 8.40 3.31 -10.86
CA LEU A 19 8.60 1.86 -10.85
C LEU A 19 8.79 1.33 -9.43
N GLU A 20 9.59 2.02 -8.62
CA GLU A 20 9.81 1.65 -7.23
C GLU A 20 8.49 1.64 -6.45
N ARG A 21 7.65 2.66 -6.66
CA ARG A 21 6.32 2.71 -6.01
C ARG A 21 5.47 1.52 -6.40
N ARG A 22 5.44 1.15 -7.68
CA ARG A 22 4.66 0.00 -8.15
C ARG A 22 5.14 -1.31 -7.52
N LEU A 23 6.45 -1.46 -7.35
CA LEU A 23 7.01 -2.63 -6.68
C LEU A 23 6.57 -2.70 -5.23
N ARG A 24 6.56 -1.57 -4.53
CA ARG A 24 6.12 -1.52 -3.13
C ARG A 24 4.62 -1.78 -2.99
N GLU A 25 3.82 -1.30 -3.93
CA GLU A 25 2.39 -1.62 -3.97
C GLU A 25 2.18 -3.12 -4.15
N GLY A 26 2.94 -3.75 -5.04
CA GLY A 26 2.91 -5.19 -5.22
C GLY A 26 3.33 -5.96 -3.98
N ASP A 27 4.35 -5.46 -3.28
CA ASP A 27 4.80 -6.04 -2.02
C ASP A 27 3.70 -6.01 -0.95
N LEU A 28 2.94 -4.92 -0.90
CA LEU A 28 1.82 -4.81 0.04
C LEU A 28 0.81 -5.95 -0.18
N PHE A 29 0.41 -6.18 -1.43
CA PHE A 29 -0.54 -7.25 -1.75
C PHE A 29 0.04 -8.63 -1.40
N ARG A 30 1.30 -8.85 -1.74
CA ARG A 30 1.97 -10.12 -1.49
C ARG A 30 2.16 -10.39 0.00
N LEU A 31 2.51 -9.36 0.77
CA LEU A 31 2.83 -9.48 2.19
C LEU A 31 1.64 -9.25 3.12
N TRP A 32 0.46 -8.99 2.57
CA TRP A 32 -0.70 -8.67 3.39
C TRP A 32 -0.95 -9.66 4.54
N PRO A 33 -0.94 -10.99 4.31
CA PRO A 33 -1.14 -11.94 5.41
C PRO A 33 -0.08 -11.84 6.50
N GLU A 34 1.15 -11.48 6.14
CA GLU A 34 2.23 -11.33 7.11
C GLU A 34 2.10 -10.02 7.88
N ILE A 35 1.59 -8.98 7.22
CA ILE A 35 1.40 -7.66 7.84
C ILE A 35 0.34 -7.72 8.93
N VAL A 36 -0.81 -8.32 8.63
CA VAL A 36 -1.96 -8.32 9.55
C VAL A 36 -2.15 -9.63 10.29
N GLY A 37 -1.46 -10.68 9.87
CA GLY A 37 -1.65 -12.01 10.40
C GLY A 37 -2.74 -12.77 9.67
N PRO A 38 -2.71 -14.12 9.72
CA PRO A 38 -3.65 -14.94 8.95
C PRO A 38 -5.10 -14.77 9.38
N ARG A 39 -5.34 -14.46 10.64
CA ARG A 39 -6.70 -14.26 11.16
C ARG A 39 -7.38 -13.08 10.48
N ILE A 40 -6.73 -11.91 10.48
CA ILE A 40 -7.27 -10.71 9.84
C ILE A 40 -7.28 -10.87 8.33
N ALA A 41 -6.23 -11.47 7.76
CA ALA A 41 -6.13 -11.63 6.30
C ALA A 41 -7.30 -12.44 5.72
N ARG A 42 -7.85 -13.37 6.47
CA ARG A 42 -9.02 -14.14 6.05
C ARG A 42 -10.31 -13.31 6.06
N ARG A 43 -10.36 -12.28 6.89
CA ARG A 43 -11.56 -11.45 7.09
C ARG A 43 -11.50 -10.11 6.37
N ALA A 44 -10.33 -9.73 5.91
CA ALA A 44 -10.09 -8.45 5.27
C ALA A 44 -9.20 -8.65 4.05
N LYS A 45 -9.76 -8.44 2.88
CA LYS A 45 -9.04 -8.65 1.61
C LYS A 45 -8.74 -7.32 0.96
N LEU A 46 -7.53 -7.19 0.42
CA LEU A 46 -7.17 -6.02 -0.35
C LEU A 46 -7.88 -6.06 -1.70
N VAL A 47 -8.61 -5.00 -2.01
CA VAL A 47 -9.33 -4.89 -3.28
C VAL A 47 -8.49 -4.14 -4.30
N ARG A 48 -8.00 -2.96 -3.90
CA ARG A 48 -7.18 -2.15 -4.79
C ARG A 48 -6.45 -1.07 -4.01
N LEU A 49 -5.39 -0.57 -4.63
CA LEU A 49 -4.65 0.58 -4.16
C LEU A 49 -4.53 1.55 -5.33
N ARG A 50 -5.05 2.75 -5.15
CA ARG A 50 -5.00 3.78 -6.18
C ARG A 50 -4.74 5.14 -5.54
N ARG A 51 -3.67 5.79 -5.99
CA ARG A 51 -3.29 7.12 -5.50
C ARG A 51 -3.17 7.19 -3.97
N GLY A 52 -2.65 6.13 -3.38
CA GLY A 52 -2.47 6.06 -1.93
C GLY A 52 -3.71 5.66 -1.16
N ARG A 53 -4.84 5.44 -1.81
CA ARG A 53 -6.07 4.98 -1.17
C ARG A 53 -6.17 3.47 -1.29
N LEU A 54 -6.07 2.80 -0.15
CA LEU A 54 -6.19 1.36 -0.05
C LEU A 54 -7.63 0.98 0.29
N VAL A 55 -8.26 0.19 -0.58
CA VAL A 55 -9.60 -0.32 -0.35
C VAL A 55 -9.50 -1.74 0.17
N ILE A 56 -10.07 -1.98 1.34
CA ILE A 56 -10.09 -3.28 2.00
C ILE A 56 -11.54 -3.73 2.12
N GLU A 57 -11.83 -4.94 1.66
CA GLU A 57 -13.15 -5.53 1.79
C GLU A 57 -13.19 -6.42 3.03
N CYS A 58 -14.12 -6.11 3.94
CA CYS A 58 -14.32 -6.87 5.16
C CYS A 58 -15.40 -7.93 4.95
N SER A 59 -15.22 -9.09 5.57
CA SER A 59 -16.15 -10.20 5.41
C SER A 59 -17.54 -9.92 5.98
N ASP A 60 -17.62 -9.06 7.01
CA ASP A 60 -18.88 -8.70 7.64
C ASP A 60 -18.75 -7.37 8.39
N ALA A 61 -19.86 -6.88 8.92
CA ALA A 61 -19.91 -5.60 9.61
C ALA A 61 -19.14 -5.61 10.94
N VAL A 62 -19.03 -6.74 11.60
CA VAL A 62 -18.28 -6.85 12.85
C VAL A 62 -16.79 -6.61 12.58
N TRP A 63 -16.24 -7.26 11.57
CA TRP A 63 -14.85 -7.08 11.20
C TRP A 63 -14.57 -5.67 10.67
N ARG A 64 -15.53 -5.09 9.96
CA ARG A 64 -15.39 -3.71 9.50
C ARG A 64 -15.29 -2.75 10.68
N THR A 65 -16.12 -2.93 11.70
CA THR A 65 -16.08 -2.12 12.91
C THR A 65 -14.76 -2.30 13.66
N GLU A 66 -14.31 -3.53 13.82
CA GLU A 66 -13.03 -3.82 14.47
C GLU A 66 -11.87 -3.14 13.75
N LEU A 67 -11.84 -3.25 12.43
CA LEU A 67 -10.75 -2.66 11.64
C LEU A 67 -10.81 -1.14 11.62
N GLN A 68 -11.98 -0.52 11.76
CA GLN A 68 -12.09 0.92 11.89
C GLN A 68 -11.31 1.42 13.11
N PHE A 69 -11.41 0.71 14.23
CA PHE A 69 -10.65 1.05 15.44
C PHE A 69 -9.15 0.83 15.27
N LEU A 70 -8.76 -0.16 14.47
CA LEU A 70 -7.36 -0.51 14.25
C LEU A 70 -6.72 0.27 13.10
N LYS A 71 -7.48 1.10 12.42
CA LYS A 71 -7.04 1.80 11.21
C LYS A 71 -5.73 2.59 11.39
N PRO A 72 -5.58 3.42 12.44
CA PRO A 72 -4.31 4.15 12.63
C PRO A 72 -3.12 3.23 12.82
N GLU A 73 -3.27 2.17 13.61
CA GLU A 73 -2.21 1.19 13.83
C GLU A 73 -1.88 0.41 12.56
N LEU A 74 -2.91 0.08 11.80
CA LEU A 74 -2.77 -0.64 10.55
C LEU A 74 -2.00 0.20 9.52
N LEU A 75 -2.37 1.47 9.40
CA LEU A 75 -1.68 2.38 8.48
C LEU A 75 -0.22 2.54 8.86
N GLU A 76 0.06 2.71 10.14
CA GLU A 76 1.44 2.83 10.63
C GLU A 76 2.25 1.57 10.30
N LYS A 77 1.67 0.40 10.52
CA LYS A 77 2.32 -0.87 10.26
C LYS A 77 2.61 -1.07 8.77
N ILE A 78 1.66 -0.71 7.92
CA ILE A 78 1.84 -0.76 6.47
C ILE A 78 2.98 0.17 6.05
N GLN A 79 3.00 1.40 6.55
CA GLN A 79 4.04 2.37 6.21
C GLN A 79 5.41 1.92 6.67
N ARG A 80 5.48 1.21 7.78
CA ARG A 80 6.74 0.68 8.29
C ARG A 80 7.31 -0.41 7.39
N ILE A 81 6.45 -1.22 6.80
CA ILE A 81 6.87 -2.37 5.99
C ILE A 81 7.10 -2.00 4.53
N VAL A 82 6.17 -1.27 3.92
CA VAL A 82 6.27 -0.93 2.49
C VAL A 82 6.77 0.48 2.21
N GLY A 83 6.94 1.29 3.25
CA GLY A 83 7.42 2.65 3.11
C GLY A 83 6.32 3.69 3.14
N GLU A 84 6.70 4.92 3.50
CA GLU A 84 5.78 6.04 3.55
C GLU A 84 5.35 6.47 2.15
N GLY A 85 4.13 6.97 2.03
CA GLY A 85 3.62 7.49 0.77
C GLY A 85 2.97 6.45 -0.13
N VAL A 86 3.16 5.16 0.11
CA VAL A 86 2.52 4.10 -0.67
C VAL A 86 1.03 4.05 -0.35
N VAL A 87 0.70 4.00 0.94
CA VAL A 87 -0.68 4.06 1.41
C VAL A 87 -0.84 5.32 2.26
N LYS A 88 -1.77 6.18 1.87
CA LYS A 88 -2.05 7.43 2.57
C LYS A 88 -3.35 7.35 3.37
N GLU A 89 -4.30 6.57 2.90
CA GLU A 89 -5.57 6.37 3.59
C GLU A 89 -6.10 4.96 3.34
N ILE A 90 -6.97 4.52 4.23
CA ILE A 90 -7.59 3.21 4.17
C ILE A 90 -9.10 3.39 4.14
N PHE A 91 -9.74 2.75 3.16
CA PHE A 91 -11.20 2.69 3.07
C PHE A 91 -11.65 1.25 3.32
N LEU A 92 -12.53 1.06 4.28
CA LEU A 92 -13.08 -0.26 4.63
C LEU A 92 -14.50 -0.38 4.07
N LYS A 93 -14.70 -1.38 3.22
CA LYS A 93 -16.04 -1.64 2.69
C LYS A 93 -16.57 -3.01 3.07
#